data_43d437be99a1ba960c2b5592e20d0731
#
_entry.id   43d437be99a1ba960c2b5592e20d0731
#
_cell.length_a   1.000
_cell.length_b   1.000
_cell.length_c   1.000
_cell.angle_alpha   90.00
_cell.angle_beta   90.00
_cell.angle_gamma   90.00
#
_symmetry.space_group_name_H-M   'P 1'
#
loop_
_entity.id
_entity.type
_entity.pdbx_description
1 polymer ?
#
loop_
_entity_poly.entity_id
_entity_poly.type
_entity_poly.pdbx_seq_one_letter_code
_entity_poly.pdbx_strand_id
1 'polypeptide(L)'
;MKALKNLSLILLLVLTFTGCHDKSSKLADFNRAVYTPEYASGFDIKGADGKKSVLVTVTNPWQGADSITTYLFIARDGESVPEDFTGQVLGKDAEHIICMSSTHIAMLDAIDEDRCVVGVSGIDYISNPDIQARRDSVGDVGYEGNINYELLLSLDPDLVLLYGVNGASSMEGKLKELNIPFMYVGDYLEESPLGKAEWLVLAAELCDLRAAGADTLQRIARDYQALKAHPAPDAPRPKVMPNTPYRDTWFMPSSRSFMIRLIEDAGGEYVYTKNDSDTSVAVDLEEAYLL
;
A
#
# COMPACT_ATOMS: atom_id res chain seq x y z
N MET A 1 -5.98 46.00 -51.74
CA MET A 1 -6.63 45.93 -50.41
C MET A 1 -7.08 44.52 -50.00
N LYS A 2 -7.55 43.62 -50.90
CA LYS A 2 -7.93 42.23 -50.52
C LYS A 2 -6.76 41.34 -50.13
N ALA A 3 -5.59 41.50 -50.78
CA ALA A 3 -4.39 40.72 -50.44
C ALA A 3 -3.78 41.01 -49.08
N LEU A 4 -3.87 42.25 -48.59
CA LEU A 4 -3.35 42.66 -47.29
C LEU A 4 -4.26 42.13 -46.12
N LYS A 5 -5.59 42.00 -46.35
CA LYS A 5 -6.49 41.42 -45.36
C LYS A 5 -6.27 39.92 -45.16
N ASN A 6 -5.96 39.18 -46.21
CA ASN A 6 -5.68 37.76 -46.13
C ASN A 6 -4.33 37.47 -45.45
N LEU A 7 -3.33 38.34 -45.64
CA LEU A 7 -2.04 38.20 -44.99
C LEU A 7 -2.14 38.48 -43.48
N SER A 8 -2.98 39.43 -43.06
CA SER A 8 -3.25 39.71 -41.63
C SER A 8 -4.03 38.59 -40.95
N LEU A 9 -4.94 37.90 -41.67
CA LEU A 9 -5.69 36.77 -41.13
C LEU A 9 -4.82 35.52 -40.97
N ILE A 10 -3.88 35.28 -41.88
CA ILE A 10 -2.91 34.18 -41.79
C ILE A 10 -1.90 34.44 -40.66
N LEU A 11 -1.47 35.68 -40.45
CA LEU A 11 -0.57 36.04 -39.36
C LEU A 11 -1.26 35.89 -37.97
N LEU A 12 -2.58 36.14 -37.88
CA LEU A 12 -3.33 35.97 -36.64
C LEU A 12 -3.58 34.50 -36.32
N LEU A 13 -3.64 33.61 -37.32
CA LEU A 13 -3.82 32.16 -37.13
C LEU A 13 -2.55 31.45 -36.69
N VAL A 14 -1.38 31.99 -36.96
CA VAL A 14 -0.06 31.41 -36.59
C VAL A 14 0.29 31.73 -35.11
N LEU A 15 -0.34 32.75 -34.51
CA LEU A 15 -0.05 33.18 -33.14
C LEU A 15 -0.85 32.41 -32.06
N THR A 16 -1.72 31.46 -32.42
CA THR A 16 -2.51 30.66 -31.46
C THR A 16 -1.93 29.26 -31.17
N PHE A 17 -0.78 28.90 -31.75
CA PHE A 17 -0.06 27.67 -31.39
C PHE A 17 1.16 27.93 -30.49
N THR A 18 1.04 28.79 -29.51
CA THR A 18 1.88 28.67 -28.32
C THR A 18 1.24 27.57 -27.46
N GLY A 19 1.40 26.31 -27.88
CA GLY A 19 1.20 25.18 -27.01
C GLY A 19 2.06 25.43 -25.78
N CYS A 20 1.47 25.39 -24.60
CA CYS A 20 2.21 25.23 -23.37
C CYS A 20 3.11 24.00 -23.57
N HIS A 21 4.36 24.24 -23.84
CA HIS A 21 5.37 23.20 -23.72
C HIS A 21 5.47 22.96 -22.23
N ASP A 22 4.80 21.91 -21.77
CA ASP A 22 4.94 21.47 -20.38
C ASP A 22 6.45 21.24 -20.20
N LYS A 23 7.08 22.05 -19.36
CA LYS A 23 8.51 21.88 -19.10
C LYS A 23 8.65 20.50 -18.51
N SER A 24 9.40 19.62 -19.16
CA SER A 24 9.78 18.32 -18.64
C SER A 24 10.16 18.47 -17.17
N SER A 25 9.39 17.87 -16.28
CA SER A 25 9.67 17.88 -14.83
C SER A 25 10.85 16.94 -14.55
N LYS A 26 11.64 17.26 -13.54
CA LYS A 26 12.68 16.36 -13.02
C LYS A 26 12.16 15.69 -11.77
N LEU A 27 12.65 14.49 -11.49
CA LEU A 27 12.33 13.78 -10.27
C LEU A 27 12.61 14.63 -9.02
N ALA A 28 13.67 15.42 -9.02
CA ALA A 28 14.04 16.33 -7.94
C ALA A 28 13.00 17.43 -7.65
N ASP A 29 12.07 17.71 -8.58
CA ASP A 29 10.99 18.68 -8.37
C ASP A 29 9.90 18.12 -7.44
N PHE A 30 9.79 16.77 -7.32
CA PHE A 30 8.85 16.07 -6.45
C PHE A 30 9.41 15.96 -5.03
N ASN A 31 9.57 17.09 -4.36
CA ASN A 31 10.17 17.21 -3.03
C ASN A 31 9.24 17.79 -1.97
N ARG A 32 8.06 18.29 -2.36
CA ARG A 32 7.06 18.83 -1.44
C ARG A 32 6.25 17.69 -0.85
N ALA A 33 6.29 17.52 0.47
CA ALA A 33 5.42 16.55 1.14
C ALA A 33 3.95 16.91 0.89
N VAL A 34 3.19 15.99 0.29
CA VAL A 34 1.72 16.07 0.16
C VAL A 34 1.03 15.25 1.23
N TYR A 35 1.71 14.24 1.72
CA TYR A 35 1.33 13.49 2.92
C TYR A 35 2.59 13.02 3.63
N THR A 36 2.65 13.25 4.93
CA THR A 36 3.68 12.70 5.82
C THR A 36 2.96 11.84 6.85
N PRO A 37 3.21 10.53 6.88
CA PRO A 37 2.59 9.65 7.86
C PRO A 37 2.88 10.08 9.29
N GLU A 38 1.87 9.95 10.16
CA GLU A 38 1.95 10.23 11.59
C GLU A 38 2.37 8.99 12.38
N TYR A 39 1.92 7.83 11.95
CA TYR A 39 2.10 6.55 12.65
C TYR A 39 2.92 5.54 11.86
N ALA A 40 2.78 5.51 10.53
CA ALA A 40 3.51 4.62 9.65
C ALA A 40 4.93 5.13 9.39
N SER A 41 5.85 4.20 9.14
CA SER A 41 7.25 4.49 8.83
C SER A 41 7.65 4.03 7.42
N GLY A 42 6.85 3.18 6.80
CA GLY A 42 7.21 2.47 5.57
C GLY A 42 6.93 3.23 4.28
N PHE A 43 6.27 4.39 4.29
CA PHE A 43 5.99 5.14 3.07
C PHE A 43 5.99 6.66 3.26
N ASP A 44 6.11 7.39 2.15
CA ASP A 44 5.81 8.82 2.04
C ASP A 44 5.20 9.15 0.67
N ILE A 45 4.53 10.34 0.57
CA ILE A 45 3.93 10.81 -0.67
C ILE A 45 4.38 12.25 -0.91
N LYS A 46 5.04 12.48 -2.04
CA LYS A 46 5.56 13.79 -2.44
C LYS A 46 4.93 14.26 -3.75
N GLY A 47 4.80 15.56 -3.88
CA GLY A 47 4.37 16.22 -5.10
C GLY A 47 5.34 17.33 -5.50
N ALA A 48 5.07 17.95 -6.64
CA ALA A 48 5.76 19.14 -7.12
C ALA A 48 4.81 20.33 -7.16
N ASP A 49 5.36 21.56 -7.11
CA ASP A 49 4.53 22.76 -7.15
C ASP A 49 3.82 22.91 -8.50
N GLY A 50 2.51 23.15 -8.44
CA GLY A 50 1.65 23.30 -9.61
C GLY A 50 1.37 21.98 -10.36
N LYS A 51 1.76 20.84 -9.82
CA LYS A 51 1.50 19.51 -10.38
C LYS A 51 0.46 18.75 -9.55
N LYS A 52 -0.30 17.89 -10.26
CA LYS A 52 -1.25 16.94 -9.67
C LYS A 52 -0.64 15.57 -9.42
N SER A 53 0.32 15.20 -10.27
CA SER A 53 1.08 13.96 -10.14
C SER A 53 1.83 13.89 -8.82
N VAL A 54 2.01 12.68 -8.32
CA VAL A 54 2.71 12.43 -7.05
C VAL A 54 3.73 11.31 -7.20
N LEU A 55 4.73 11.36 -6.35
CA LEU A 55 5.73 10.32 -6.15
C LEU A 55 5.44 9.62 -4.81
N VAL A 56 5.11 8.35 -4.88
CA VAL A 56 5.02 7.46 -3.73
C VAL A 56 6.36 6.78 -3.54
N THR A 57 6.83 6.79 -2.30
CA THR A 57 8.05 6.09 -1.88
C THR A 57 7.67 5.03 -0.86
N VAL A 58 8.12 3.79 -1.05
CA VAL A 58 7.99 2.72 -0.06
C VAL A 58 9.39 2.29 0.35
N THR A 59 9.70 2.44 1.64
CA THR A 59 10.97 2.05 2.25
C THR A 59 10.84 0.72 2.97
N ASN A 60 11.88 -0.11 2.91
CA ASN A 60 11.91 -1.42 3.54
C ASN A 60 10.68 -2.27 3.19
N PRO A 61 10.42 -2.54 1.89
CA PRO A 61 9.14 -3.10 1.43
C PRO A 61 8.90 -4.56 1.86
N TRP A 62 9.88 -5.22 2.47
CA TRP A 62 9.78 -6.57 3.07
C TRP A 62 10.82 -6.75 4.18
N GLN A 63 10.69 -7.84 4.94
CA GLN A 63 11.61 -8.17 6.02
C GLN A 63 13.05 -8.32 5.52
N GLY A 64 13.99 -7.66 6.20
CA GLY A 64 15.41 -7.65 5.83
C GLY A 64 15.77 -6.75 4.65
N ALA A 65 14.86 -5.85 4.24
CA ALA A 65 15.07 -4.89 3.15
C ALA A 65 15.61 -3.53 3.61
N ASP A 66 16.38 -3.47 4.68
CA ASP A 66 16.76 -2.25 5.44
C ASP A 66 17.34 -1.09 4.61
N SER A 67 17.69 -1.30 3.36
CA SER A 67 18.20 -0.27 2.46
C SER A 67 17.52 -0.24 1.10
N ILE A 68 16.41 -0.97 0.95
CA ILE A 68 15.66 -1.03 -0.30
C ILE A 68 14.54 0.01 -0.26
N THR A 69 14.42 0.75 -1.36
CA THR A 69 13.34 1.70 -1.58
C THR A 69 12.74 1.45 -2.95
N THR A 70 11.41 1.38 -3.00
CA THR A 70 10.67 1.28 -4.26
C THR A 70 9.86 2.55 -4.50
N TYR A 71 9.61 2.85 -5.76
CA TYR A 71 8.98 4.08 -6.18
C TYR A 71 7.83 3.80 -7.13
N LEU A 72 6.70 4.49 -6.90
CA LEU A 72 5.58 4.57 -7.84
C LEU A 72 5.30 6.03 -8.15
N PHE A 73 5.35 6.38 -9.42
CA PHE A 73 4.91 7.68 -9.91
C PHE A 73 3.46 7.57 -10.38
N ILE A 74 2.56 8.38 -9.83
CA ILE A 74 1.16 8.46 -10.25
C ILE A 74 1.03 9.70 -11.13
N ALA A 75 0.88 9.49 -12.44
CA ALA A 75 0.69 10.56 -13.40
C ALA A 75 -0.78 10.97 -13.46
N ARG A 76 -1.06 12.27 -13.31
CA ARG A 76 -2.41 12.84 -13.34
C ARG A 76 -2.51 13.98 -14.36
N ASP A 77 -3.73 14.25 -14.84
CA ASP A 77 -4.06 15.36 -15.73
C ASP A 77 -3.19 15.41 -17.02
N GLY A 78 -2.69 14.26 -17.48
CA GLY A 78 -1.83 14.18 -18.65
C GLY A 78 -0.41 14.74 -18.44
N GLU A 79 0.01 14.94 -17.20
CA GLU A 79 1.35 15.39 -16.86
C GLU A 79 2.39 14.32 -17.22
N SER A 80 3.54 14.78 -17.73
CA SER A 80 4.62 13.88 -18.11
C SER A 80 5.35 13.31 -16.90
N VAL A 81 5.72 12.03 -17.00
CA VAL A 81 6.65 11.39 -16.07
C VAL A 81 8.02 12.06 -16.18
N PRO A 82 8.73 12.33 -15.07
CA PRO A 82 10.09 12.85 -15.12
C PRO A 82 11.03 11.96 -15.95
N GLU A 83 11.85 12.55 -16.81
CA GLU A 83 12.75 11.81 -17.71
C GLU A 83 13.79 10.96 -16.97
N ASP A 84 14.14 11.38 -15.75
CA ASP A 84 15.11 10.72 -14.88
C ASP A 84 14.45 9.72 -13.91
N PHE A 85 13.13 9.45 -14.03
CA PHE A 85 12.44 8.47 -13.21
C PHE A 85 12.58 7.05 -13.75
N THR A 86 12.90 6.10 -12.89
CA THR A 86 13.12 4.68 -13.26
C THR A 86 12.26 3.70 -12.45
N GLY A 87 11.32 4.20 -11.64
CA GLY A 87 10.38 3.37 -10.85
C GLY A 87 9.18 2.88 -11.65
N GLN A 88 8.17 2.41 -10.94
CA GLN A 88 6.89 2.03 -11.52
C GLN A 88 6.06 3.28 -11.84
N VAL A 89 5.27 3.22 -12.91
CA VAL A 89 4.42 4.34 -13.33
C VAL A 89 2.97 3.87 -13.42
N LEU A 90 2.11 4.54 -12.66
CA LEU A 90 0.66 4.45 -12.82
C LEU A 90 0.22 5.65 -13.66
N GLY A 91 -0.27 5.40 -14.86
CA GLY A 91 -0.56 6.45 -15.86
C GLY A 91 -1.87 7.22 -15.63
N LYS A 92 -2.67 6.81 -14.68
CA LYS A 92 -3.94 7.39 -14.23
C LYS A 92 -4.24 6.90 -12.80
N ASP A 93 -5.27 7.42 -12.16
CA ASP A 93 -5.76 6.84 -10.91
C ASP A 93 -6.25 5.39 -11.14
N ALA A 94 -6.03 4.53 -10.17
CA ALA A 94 -6.29 3.10 -10.32
C ALA A 94 -7.79 2.80 -10.27
N GLU A 95 -8.30 2.12 -11.29
CA GLU A 95 -9.67 1.63 -11.41
C GLU A 95 -9.74 0.10 -11.37
N HIS A 96 -8.64 -0.59 -11.77
CA HIS A 96 -8.52 -2.04 -11.78
C HIS A 96 -7.29 -2.46 -10.99
N ILE A 97 -7.49 -2.92 -9.76
CA ILE A 97 -6.42 -3.33 -8.85
C ILE A 97 -6.47 -4.84 -8.61
N ILE A 98 -5.32 -5.49 -8.71
CA ILE A 98 -5.16 -6.87 -8.21
C ILE A 98 -4.52 -6.81 -6.84
N CYS A 99 -5.17 -7.43 -5.86
CA CYS A 99 -4.75 -7.46 -4.46
C CYS A 99 -4.16 -8.84 -4.10
N MET A 100 -2.86 -8.90 -3.84
CA MET A 100 -2.20 -10.16 -3.46
C MET A 100 -2.33 -10.46 -1.95
N SER A 101 -2.97 -9.59 -1.17
CA SER A 101 -3.28 -9.79 0.26
C SER A 101 -4.68 -9.30 0.59
N SER A 102 -5.33 -9.97 1.56
CA SER A 102 -6.61 -9.52 2.11
C SER A 102 -6.52 -8.15 2.82
N THR A 103 -5.34 -7.74 3.31
CA THR A 103 -5.13 -6.42 3.92
C THR A 103 -5.24 -5.31 2.89
N HIS A 104 -4.80 -5.55 1.64
CA HIS A 104 -4.97 -4.58 0.55
C HIS A 104 -6.45 -4.31 0.26
N ILE A 105 -7.27 -5.38 0.25
CA ILE A 105 -8.73 -5.27 0.07
C ILE A 105 -9.33 -4.47 1.21
N ALA A 106 -8.95 -4.76 2.46
CA ALA A 106 -9.47 -4.06 3.63
C ALA A 106 -9.15 -2.55 3.62
N MET A 107 -8.01 -2.14 3.06
CA MET A 107 -7.66 -0.73 2.91
C MET A 107 -8.55 -0.02 1.88
N LEU A 108 -8.84 -0.67 0.76
CA LEU A 108 -9.73 -0.15 -0.28
C LEU A 108 -11.18 -0.12 0.19
N ASP A 109 -11.64 -1.16 0.89
CA ASP A 109 -12.96 -1.24 1.51
C ASP A 109 -13.18 -0.12 2.56
N ALA A 110 -12.16 0.20 3.35
CA ALA A 110 -12.23 1.27 4.35
C ALA A 110 -12.48 2.68 3.78
N ILE A 111 -12.33 2.84 2.47
CA ILE A 111 -12.59 4.08 1.72
C ILE A 111 -13.68 3.93 0.65
N ASP A 112 -14.49 2.86 0.74
CA ASP A 112 -15.58 2.53 -0.18
C ASP A 112 -15.11 2.29 -1.65
N GLU A 113 -13.84 1.86 -1.86
CA GLU A 113 -13.24 1.61 -3.18
C GLU A 113 -12.90 0.12 -3.43
N ASP A 114 -13.53 -0.80 -2.72
CA ASP A 114 -13.37 -2.25 -2.97
C ASP A 114 -13.79 -2.66 -4.39
N ARG A 115 -14.60 -1.83 -5.07
CA ARG A 115 -15.06 -2.06 -6.45
C ARG A 115 -13.93 -2.04 -7.47
N CYS A 116 -12.84 -1.33 -7.20
CA CYS A 116 -11.66 -1.34 -8.06
C CYS A 116 -10.86 -2.67 -7.98
N VAL A 117 -11.17 -3.55 -7.03
CA VAL A 117 -10.54 -4.87 -6.92
C VAL A 117 -11.12 -5.80 -7.99
N VAL A 118 -10.31 -6.08 -9.02
CA VAL A 118 -10.67 -6.98 -10.13
C VAL A 118 -10.09 -8.37 -10.00
N GLY A 119 -9.05 -8.54 -9.16
CA GLY A 119 -8.41 -9.82 -8.93
C GLY A 119 -7.81 -9.93 -7.52
N VAL A 120 -7.74 -11.14 -7.03
CA VAL A 120 -7.24 -11.46 -5.69
C VAL A 120 -6.38 -12.72 -5.70
N SER A 121 -5.56 -12.90 -4.67
CA SER A 121 -4.88 -14.15 -4.38
C SER A 121 -5.74 -15.00 -3.44
N GLY A 122 -6.26 -16.12 -3.95
CA GLY A 122 -7.00 -17.10 -3.15
C GLY A 122 -8.36 -16.61 -2.66
N ILE A 123 -9.32 -16.45 -3.56
CA ILE A 123 -10.66 -15.89 -3.28
C ILE A 123 -11.43 -16.63 -2.18
N ASP A 124 -11.16 -17.92 -1.97
CA ASP A 124 -11.80 -18.71 -0.91
C ASP A 124 -11.36 -18.30 0.51
N TYR A 125 -10.25 -17.57 0.64
CA TYR A 125 -9.74 -17.05 1.91
C TYR A 125 -10.08 -15.57 2.15
N ILE A 126 -10.74 -14.93 1.19
CA ILE A 126 -11.19 -13.53 1.34
C ILE A 126 -12.51 -13.51 2.09
N SER A 127 -12.53 -12.87 3.25
CA SER A 127 -13.73 -12.74 4.10
C SER A 127 -14.54 -11.48 3.83
N ASN A 128 -14.06 -10.56 2.99
CA ASN A 128 -14.78 -9.33 2.64
C ASN A 128 -16.12 -9.69 1.96
N PRO A 129 -17.28 -9.21 2.47
CA PRO A 129 -18.59 -9.61 1.99
C PRO A 129 -18.89 -9.12 0.57
N ASP A 130 -18.37 -7.94 0.18
CA ASP A 130 -18.63 -7.37 -1.14
C ASP A 130 -17.83 -8.10 -2.23
N ILE A 131 -16.59 -8.49 -1.92
CA ILE A 131 -15.80 -9.38 -2.78
C ILE A 131 -16.51 -10.74 -2.93
N GLN A 132 -16.97 -11.32 -1.83
CA GLN A 132 -17.68 -12.62 -1.87
C GLN A 132 -19.01 -12.54 -2.63
N ALA A 133 -19.74 -11.43 -2.52
CA ALA A 133 -21.01 -11.23 -3.25
C ALA A 133 -20.80 -11.18 -4.79
N ARG A 134 -19.63 -10.72 -5.26
CA ARG A 134 -19.27 -10.61 -6.67
C ARG A 134 -18.12 -11.54 -7.08
N ARG A 135 -17.89 -12.62 -6.33
CA ARG A 135 -16.76 -13.56 -6.54
C ARG A 135 -16.66 -14.11 -7.97
N ASP A 136 -17.78 -14.24 -8.68
CA ASP A 136 -17.81 -14.74 -10.06
C ASP A 136 -17.23 -13.71 -11.07
N SER A 137 -17.11 -12.45 -10.68
CA SER A 137 -16.55 -11.36 -11.47
C SER A 137 -15.16 -10.90 -10.99
N VAL A 138 -14.70 -11.39 -9.85
CA VAL A 138 -13.35 -11.13 -9.33
C VAL A 138 -12.45 -12.33 -9.64
N GLY A 139 -11.35 -12.10 -10.36
CA GLY A 139 -10.45 -13.18 -10.75
C GLY A 139 -9.62 -13.71 -9.58
N ASP A 140 -9.61 -15.04 -9.38
CA ASP A 140 -8.61 -15.66 -8.50
C ASP A 140 -7.32 -15.89 -9.28
N VAL A 141 -6.34 -15.01 -9.13
CA VAL A 141 -5.08 -15.10 -9.86
C VAL A 141 -4.12 -16.16 -9.31
N GLY A 142 -4.49 -16.84 -8.23
CA GLY A 142 -3.66 -17.85 -7.57
C GLY A 142 -2.70 -17.25 -6.54
N TYR A 143 -1.71 -18.05 -6.14
CA TYR A 143 -0.74 -17.71 -5.11
C TYR A 143 0.64 -17.50 -5.69
N GLU A 144 1.49 -16.79 -4.97
CA GLU A 144 2.90 -16.67 -5.31
C GLU A 144 3.54 -18.04 -5.57
N GLY A 145 4.27 -18.15 -6.67
CA GLY A 145 4.81 -19.43 -7.16
C GLY A 145 3.86 -20.24 -8.08
N ASN A 146 2.55 -19.90 -8.14
CA ASN A 146 1.57 -20.52 -9.04
C ASN A 146 0.52 -19.50 -9.52
N ILE A 147 0.98 -18.43 -10.15
CA ILE A 147 0.10 -17.36 -10.64
C ILE A 147 -0.43 -17.68 -12.04
N ASN A 148 -1.73 -17.50 -12.22
CA ASN A 148 -2.37 -17.54 -13.53
C ASN A 148 -2.21 -16.21 -14.26
N TYR A 149 -1.10 -16.04 -14.97
CA TYR A 149 -0.81 -14.79 -15.70
C TYR A 149 -1.74 -14.55 -16.90
N GLU A 150 -2.37 -15.57 -17.46
CA GLU A 150 -3.37 -15.41 -18.53
C GLU A 150 -4.63 -14.73 -17.96
N LEU A 151 -5.11 -15.21 -16.82
CA LEU A 151 -6.22 -14.57 -16.11
C LEU A 151 -5.84 -13.17 -15.66
N LEU A 152 -4.66 -12.99 -15.04
CA LEU A 152 -4.17 -11.69 -14.59
C LEU A 152 -4.19 -10.66 -15.73
N LEU A 153 -3.69 -11.01 -16.91
CA LEU A 153 -3.73 -10.14 -18.10
C LEU A 153 -5.17 -9.87 -18.57
N SER A 154 -6.05 -10.86 -18.52
CA SER A 154 -7.44 -10.71 -18.97
C SER A 154 -8.28 -9.77 -18.08
N LEU A 155 -7.83 -9.53 -16.85
CA LEU A 155 -8.44 -8.58 -15.91
C LEU A 155 -8.05 -7.12 -16.19
N ASP A 156 -7.11 -6.89 -17.11
CA ASP A 156 -6.60 -5.58 -17.53
C ASP A 156 -6.26 -4.66 -16.34
N PRO A 157 -5.35 -5.09 -15.43
CA PRO A 157 -5.08 -4.34 -14.22
C PRO A 157 -4.27 -3.08 -14.50
N ASP A 158 -4.65 -1.98 -13.85
CA ASP A 158 -3.85 -0.75 -13.78
C ASP A 158 -2.67 -0.93 -12.82
N LEU A 159 -2.87 -1.73 -11.75
CA LEU A 159 -1.88 -1.91 -10.69
C LEU A 159 -2.02 -3.27 -10.01
N VAL A 160 -0.89 -3.86 -9.63
CA VAL A 160 -0.84 -5.04 -8.74
C VAL A 160 -0.25 -4.64 -7.40
N LEU A 161 -0.99 -4.82 -6.30
CA LEU A 161 -0.47 -4.63 -4.95
C LEU A 161 0.19 -5.92 -4.47
N LEU A 162 1.49 -5.84 -4.21
CA LEU A 162 2.33 -6.94 -3.77
C LEU A 162 2.67 -6.82 -2.27
N TYR A 163 3.06 -7.92 -1.68
CA TYR A 163 3.82 -7.97 -0.44
C TYR A 163 5.04 -8.87 -0.65
N GLY A 164 6.08 -8.70 0.14
CA GLY A 164 7.24 -9.57 0.14
C GLY A 164 7.40 -10.25 1.50
N VAL A 165 7.89 -11.49 1.52
CA VAL A 165 8.25 -12.19 2.76
C VAL A 165 9.64 -12.75 2.58
N ASN A 166 10.61 -12.28 3.38
CA ASN A 166 12.02 -12.65 3.26
C ASN A 166 12.64 -12.38 1.88
N GLY A 167 12.12 -11.38 1.16
CA GLY A 167 12.61 -10.98 -0.16
C GLY A 167 11.52 -10.40 -1.06
N ALA A 168 11.93 -9.99 -2.25
CA ALA A 168 11.02 -9.51 -3.28
C ALA A 168 10.07 -10.63 -3.77
N SER A 169 8.87 -10.25 -4.17
CA SER A 169 7.92 -11.18 -4.79
C SER A 169 8.47 -11.79 -6.07
N SER A 170 8.26 -13.08 -6.24
CA SER A 170 8.63 -13.79 -7.48
C SER A 170 7.85 -13.30 -8.71
N MET A 171 6.75 -12.56 -8.52
CA MET A 171 5.95 -11.96 -9.58
C MET A 171 6.64 -10.75 -10.25
N GLU A 172 7.54 -10.07 -9.54
CA GLU A 172 8.13 -8.79 -9.96
C GLU A 172 8.74 -8.84 -11.37
N GLY A 173 9.55 -9.87 -11.63
CA GLY A 173 10.18 -10.05 -12.94
C GLY A 173 9.17 -10.22 -14.08
N LYS A 174 8.09 -10.96 -13.84
CA LYS A 174 7.06 -11.21 -14.85
C LYS A 174 6.16 -9.99 -15.07
N LEU A 175 5.82 -9.26 -13.99
CA LEU A 175 5.05 -8.01 -14.10
C LEU A 175 5.82 -6.96 -14.90
N LYS A 176 7.14 -6.82 -14.68
CA LYS A 176 8.00 -5.95 -15.48
C LYS A 176 8.04 -6.35 -16.96
N GLU A 177 8.16 -7.65 -17.26
CA GLU A 177 8.11 -8.16 -18.63
C GLU A 177 6.78 -7.84 -19.32
N LEU A 178 5.68 -7.91 -18.58
CA LEU A 178 4.33 -7.64 -19.07
C LEU A 178 3.97 -6.15 -19.07
N ASN A 179 4.86 -5.27 -18.58
CA ASN A 179 4.63 -3.83 -18.38
C ASN A 179 3.39 -3.53 -17.50
N ILE A 180 3.13 -4.37 -16.50
CA ILE A 180 2.06 -4.14 -15.53
C ILE A 180 2.67 -3.47 -14.31
N PRO A 181 2.20 -2.25 -13.93
CA PRO A 181 2.68 -1.57 -12.74
C PRO A 181 2.38 -2.37 -11.47
N PHE A 182 3.27 -2.29 -10.50
CA PHE A 182 3.07 -2.90 -9.20
C PHE A 182 3.65 -2.02 -8.09
N MET A 183 3.12 -2.19 -6.89
CA MET A 183 3.60 -1.53 -5.68
C MET A 183 3.63 -2.51 -4.53
N TYR A 184 4.67 -2.44 -3.73
CA TYR A 184 4.73 -3.17 -2.47
C TYR A 184 3.95 -2.43 -1.38
N VAL A 185 3.21 -3.19 -0.58
CA VAL A 185 2.52 -2.72 0.62
C VAL A 185 3.17 -3.38 1.83
N GLY A 186 3.83 -2.59 2.66
CA GLY A 186 4.61 -3.05 3.81
C GLY A 186 3.87 -2.90 5.15
N ASP A 187 2.54 -2.85 5.13
CA ASP A 187 1.69 -2.61 6.30
C ASP A 187 1.96 -3.56 7.48
N TYR A 188 2.33 -4.79 7.19
CA TYR A 188 2.61 -5.82 8.18
C TYR A 188 3.95 -5.63 8.93
N LEU A 189 4.82 -4.74 8.42
CA LEU A 189 6.11 -4.40 9.03
C LEU A 189 6.02 -3.29 10.07
N GLU A 190 4.89 -2.58 10.11
CA GLU A 190 4.71 -1.50 11.08
C GLU A 190 4.69 -2.02 12.52
N GLU A 191 5.29 -1.27 13.43
CA GLU A 191 5.41 -1.64 14.84
C GLU A 191 4.15 -1.24 15.66
N SER A 192 3.21 -0.52 15.06
CA SER A 192 1.98 -0.10 15.74
C SER A 192 0.72 -0.40 14.93
N PRO A 193 -0.43 -0.67 15.62
CA PRO A 193 -1.71 -0.86 14.94
C PRO A 193 -2.13 0.34 14.10
N LEU A 194 -1.86 1.58 14.56
CA LEU A 194 -2.16 2.78 13.80
C LEU A 194 -1.21 2.97 12.61
N GLY A 195 0.07 2.62 12.76
CA GLY A 195 1.00 2.60 11.62
C GLY A 195 0.54 1.65 10.53
N LYS A 196 0.14 0.42 10.92
CA LYS A 196 -0.47 -0.53 9.98
C LYS A 196 -1.73 0.03 9.31
N ALA A 197 -2.63 0.64 10.08
CA ALA A 197 -3.87 1.23 9.57
C ALA A 197 -3.61 2.41 8.62
N GLU A 198 -2.55 3.18 8.82
CA GLU A 198 -2.25 4.38 8.03
C GLU A 198 -1.93 4.10 6.56
N TRP A 199 -1.58 2.87 6.22
CA TRP A 199 -1.39 2.44 4.83
C TRP A 199 -2.67 2.55 3.98
N LEU A 200 -3.86 2.65 4.63
CA LEU A 200 -5.10 2.96 3.92
C LEU A 200 -5.06 4.33 3.22
N VAL A 201 -4.26 5.30 3.73
CA VAL A 201 -4.10 6.61 3.10
C VAL A 201 -3.29 6.48 1.80
N LEU A 202 -2.31 5.57 1.78
CA LEU A 202 -1.60 5.25 0.55
C LEU A 202 -2.53 4.54 -0.46
N ALA A 203 -3.35 3.59 -0.02
CA ALA A 203 -4.36 2.96 -0.88
C ALA A 203 -5.34 4.00 -1.45
N ALA A 204 -5.77 4.97 -0.64
CA ALA A 204 -6.63 6.07 -1.07
C ALA A 204 -5.93 6.99 -2.09
N GLU A 205 -4.62 7.22 -1.97
CA GLU A 205 -3.85 8.00 -2.96
C GLU A 205 -3.87 7.37 -4.35
N LEU A 206 -3.88 6.03 -4.44
CA LEU A 206 -3.96 5.32 -5.72
C LEU A 206 -5.25 5.63 -6.50
N CYS A 207 -6.32 6.01 -5.78
CA CYS A 207 -7.66 6.32 -6.32
C CYS A 207 -7.96 7.84 -6.28
N ASP A 208 -6.98 8.71 -6.08
CA ASP A 208 -7.14 10.18 -5.89
C ASP A 208 -8.05 10.57 -4.69
N LEU A 209 -8.13 9.70 -3.69
CA LEU A 209 -8.99 9.86 -2.49
C LEU A 209 -8.20 10.08 -1.19
N ARG A 210 -6.94 10.56 -1.26
CA ARG A 210 -6.08 10.75 -0.09
C ARG A 210 -6.76 11.48 1.06
N ALA A 211 -7.55 12.55 0.78
CA ALA A 211 -8.23 13.31 1.81
C ALA A 211 -9.26 12.43 2.56
N ALA A 212 -10.06 11.64 1.84
CA ALA A 212 -11.01 10.69 2.43
C ALA A 212 -10.29 9.61 3.24
N GLY A 213 -9.16 9.10 2.73
CA GLY A 213 -8.30 8.16 3.45
C GLY A 213 -7.79 8.76 4.77
N ALA A 214 -7.28 9.99 4.75
CA ALA A 214 -6.81 10.68 5.95
C ALA A 214 -7.94 10.90 6.98
N ASP A 215 -9.13 11.30 6.54
CA ASP A 215 -10.30 11.47 7.42
C ASP A 215 -10.73 10.13 8.05
N THR A 216 -10.67 9.03 7.27
CA THR A 216 -10.96 7.68 7.76
C THR A 216 -9.92 7.24 8.78
N LEU A 217 -8.62 7.44 8.52
CA LEU A 217 -7.56 7.17 9.49
C LEU A 217 -7.77 7.94 10.80
N GLN A 218 -8.09 9.23 10.73
CA GLN A 218 -8.35 10.04 11.94
C GLN A 218 -9.51 9.50 12.76
N ARG A 219 -10.57 8.99 12.11
CA ARG A 219 -11.69 8.32 12.80
C ARG A 219 -11.22 7.05 13.49
N ILE A 220 -10.49 6.18 12.77
CA ILE A 220 -9.91 4.95 13.32
C ILE A 220 -8.99 5.27 14.51
N ALA A 221 -8.12 6.28 14.39
CA ALA A 221 -7.19 6.67 15.45
C ALA A 221 -7.92 7.15 16.71
N ARG A 222 -8.97 7.99 16.56
CA ARG A 222 -9.80 8.42 17.69
C ARG A 222 -10.47 7.25 18.39
N ASP A 223 -11.09 6.34 17.64
CA ASP A 223 -11.79 5.19 18.18
C ASP A 223 -10.82 4.23 18.87
N TYR A 224 -9.66 3.98 18.25
CA TYR A 224 -8.58 3.19 18.84
C TYR A 224 -8.10 3.77 20.17
N GLN A 225 -7.81 5.06 20.23
CA GLN A 225 -7.36 5.72 21.47
C GLN A 225 -8.44 5.73 22.56
N ALA A 226 -9.72 5.85 22.18
CA ALA A 226 -10.83 5.76 23.12
C ALA A 226 -11.01 4.36 23.72
N LEU A 227 -10.70 3.32 22.95
CA LEU A 227 -10.81 1.91 23.38
C LEU A 227 -9.56 1.42 24.11
N LYS A 228 -8.44 2.12 23.98
CA LYS A 228 -7.18 1.73 24.63
C LYS A 228 -7.40 1.58 26.13
N ALA A 229 -7.06 0.41 26.65
CA ALA A 229 -7.29 0.08 28.04
C ALA A 229 -6.48 0.98 28.98
N HIS A 230 -7.13 1.44 30.01
CA HIS A 230 -6.52 2.16 31.12
C HIS A 230 -6.64 1.30 32.38
N PRO A 231 -5.87 0.20 32.50
CA PRO A 231 -5.98 -0.70 33.64
C PRO A 231 -5.65 0.04 34.93
N ALA A 232 -6.38 -0.27 36.01
CA ALA A 232 -6.02 0.20 37.34
C ALA A 232 -4.57 -0.25 37.64
N PRO A 233 -3.77 0.54 38.38
CA PRO A 233 -2.35 0.23 38.62
C PRO A 233 -2.08 -1.16 39.15
N ASP A 234 -3.01 -1.70 39.97
CA ASP A 234 -2.90 -3.00 40.60
C ASP A 234 -3.77 -4.11 39.95
N ALA A 235 -4.39 -3.83 38.78
CA ALA A 235 -5.19 -4.83 38.09
C ALA A 235 -4.27 -5.91 37.47
N PRO A 236 -4.57 -7.21 37.66
CA PRO A 236 -3.83 -8.27 37.05
C PRO A 236 -4.00 -8.19 35.51
N ARG A 237 -2.90 -8.16 34.78
CA ARG A 237 -2.90 -8.21 33.31
C ARG A 237 -3.00 -9.67 32.87
N PRO A 238 -3.94 -10.02 31.97
CA PRO A 238 -4.00 -11.37 31.42
C PRO A 238 -2.74 -11.64 30.60
N LYS A 239 -2.10 -12.77 30.88
CA LYS A 239 -0.99 -13.26 30.07
C LYS A 239 -1.52 -13.76 28.72
N VAL A 240 -0.91 -13.32 27.65
CA VAL A 240 -1.32 -13.63 26.29
C VAL A 240 -0.20 -14.31 25.53
N MET A 241 -0.49 -15.47 24.99
CA MET A 241 0.35 -16.23 24.08
C MET A 241 -0.37 -16.28 22.74
N PRO A 242 0.04 -15.48 21.75
CA PRO A 242 -0.61 -15.45 20.44
C PRO A 242 -0.26 -16.67 19.60
N ASN A 243 -1.04 -16.87 18.53
CA ASN A 243 -0.93 -17.99 17.60
C ASN A 243 -1.33 -19.34 18.20
N THR A 244 -1.13 -20.38 17.41
CA THR A 244 -1.27 -21.80 17.79
C THR A 244 -0.06 -22.56 17.28
N PRO A 245 0.32 -23.67 17.91
CA PRO A 245 1.43 -24.46 17.43
C PRO A 245 1.15 -25.04 16.03
N TYR A 246 2.16 -25.05 15.21
CA TYR A 246 2.16 -25.77 13.96
C TYR A 246 3.12 -26.97 14.08
N ARG A 247 2.58 -28.17 14.11
CA ARG A 247 3.30 -29.41 14.47
C ARG A 247 3.94 -29.23 15.86
N ASP A 248 5.26 -29.40 15.98
CA ASP A 248 6.00 -29.31 17.25
C ASP A 248 6.65 -27.95 17.47
N THR A 249 6.18 -26.91 16.75
CA THR A 249 6.78 -25.58 16.77
C THR A 249 5.73 -24.52 17.04
N TRP A 250 6.04 -23.60 17.95
CA TRP A 250 5.27 -22.39 18.18
C TRP A 250 6.02 -21.17 17.60
N PHE A 251 5.37 -20.40 16.74
CA PHE A 251 5.97 -19.20 16.19
C PHE A 251 5.59 -17.98 17.03
N MET A 252 6.59 -17.46 17.77
CA MET A 252 6.44 -16.30 18.63
C MET A 252 6.71 -15.02 17.87
N PRO A 253 5.74 -14.09 17.78
CA PRO A 253 5.94 -12.80 17.13
C PRO A 253 7.06 -12.00 17.79
N SER A 254 7.59 -11.02 17.05
CA SER A 254 8.44 -9.99 17.62
C SER A 254 7.72 -9.22 18.71
N SER A 255 8.40 -8.93 19.83
CA SER A 255 7.90 -8.04 20.89
C SER A 255 7.64 -6.61 20.40
N ARG A 256 8.23 -6.21 19.25
CA ARG A 256 8.01 -4.91 18.62
C ARG A 256 6.90 -4.89 17.58
N SER A 257 6.28 -6.04 17.27
CA SER A 257 5.26 -6.12 16.24
C SER A 257 3.96 -5.39 16.64
N PHE A 258 3.23 -4.89 15.65
CA PHE A 258 1.92 -4.28 15.87
C PHE A 258 0.94 -5.19 16.62
N MET A 259 1.05 -6.51 16.45
CA MET A 259 0.24 -7.50 17.14
C MET A 259 0.47 -7.45 18.65
N ILE A 260 1.73 -7.40 19.08
CA ILE A 260 2.07 -7.35 20.49
C ILE A 260 1.67 -5.99 21.07
N ARG A 261 1.88 -4.92 20.34
CA ARG A 261 1.41 -3.59 20.74
C ARG A 261 -0.10 -3.54 20.93
N LEU A 262 -0.87 -4.19 20.06
CA LEU A 262 -2.33 -4.30 20.18
C LEU A 262 -2.73 -5.04 21.47
N ILE A 263 -2.06 -6.14 21.80
CA ILE A 263 -2.27 -6.91 23.05
C ILE A 263 -2.01 -6.03 24.27
N GLU A 264 -0.89 -5.30 24.26
CA GLU A 264 -0.51 -4.40 25.37
C GLU A 264 -1.50 -3.25 25.52
N ASP A 265 -1.89 -2.63 24.43
CA ASP A 265 -2.86 -1.53 24.42
C ASP A 265 -4.26 -1.98 24.83
N ALA A 266 -4.61 -3.27 24.64
CA ALA A 266 -5.80 -3.90 25.18
C ALA A 266 -5.69 -4.31 26.67
N GLY A 267 -4.55 -4.05 27.32
CA GLY A 267 -4.30 -4.37 28.72
C GLY A 267 -3.76 -5.78 28.99
N GLY A 268 -3.38 -6.52 27.95
CA GLY A 268 -2.71 -7.81 28.06
C GLY A 268 -1.21 -7.70 28.37
N GLU A 269 -0.60 -8.83 28.66
CA GLU A 269 0.84 -9.00 28.86
C GLU A 269 1.35 -10.12 27.94
N TYR A 270 2.25 -9.78 27.01
CA TYR A 270 2.86 -10.79 26.14
C TYR A 270 3.86 -11.64 26.89
N VAL A 271 3.73 -12.97 26.78
CA VAL A 271 4.53 -13.91 27.58
C VAL A 271 5.97 -14.11 27.07
N TYR A 272 6.23 -13.86 25.77
CA TYR A 272 7.53 -14.12 25.16
C TYR A 272 8.22 -12.82 24.70
N THR A 273 8.95 -12.19 25.59
CA THR A 273 9.64 -10.89 25.35
C THR A 273 11.07 -11.02 24.84
N LYS A 274 11.57 -12.23 24.60
CA LYS A 274 12.95 -12.48 24.18
C LYS A 274 13.21 -12.18 22.69
N ASN A 275 12.15 -12.07 21.88
CA ASN A 275 12.28 -11.80 20.47
C ASN A 275 12.10 -10.31 20.18
N ASP A 276 13.16 -9.58 19.97
CA ASP A 276 13.20 -8.17 19.58
C ASP A 276 13.58 -7.97 18.08
N SER A 277 13.65 -9.06 17.30
CA SER A 277 13.88 -9.01 15.86
C SER A 277 12.64 -8.49 15.13
N ASP A 278 12.71 -8.32 13.83
CA ASP A 278 11.59 -7.94 12.95
C ASP A 278 10.80 -9.15 12.42
N THR A 279 11.17 -10.37 12.84
CA THR A 279 10.52 -11.62 12.41
C THR A 279 10.00 -12.43 13.58
N SER A 280 9.07 -13.36 13.32
CA SER A 280 8.69 -14.38 14.30
C SER A 280 9.82 -15.41 14.46
N VAL A 281 10.03 -15.87 15.70
CA VAL A 281 10.98 -16.94 15.99
C VAL A 281 10.26 -18.24 16.33
N ALA A 282 10.86 -19.35 15.95
CA ALA A 282 10.38 -20.68 16.27
C ALA A 282 10.86 -21.08 17.67
N VAL A 283 9.94 -21.50 18.53
CA VAL A 283 10.21 -22.13 19.83
C VAL A 283 9.61 -23.53 19.84
N ASP A 284 10.24 -24.44 20.55
CA ASP A 284 9.65 -25.77 20.73
C ASP A 284 8.51 -25.76 21.77
N LEU A 285 7.72 -26.84 21.82
CA LEU A 285 6.59 -26.93 22.71
C LEU A 285 7.00 -26.98 24.19
N GLU A 286 8.21 -27.49 24.51
CA GLU A 286 8.71 -27.53 25.90
C GLU A 286 9.03 -26.12 26.39
N GLU A 287 9.72 -25.32 25.60
CA GLU A 287 9.95 -23.91 25.92
C GLU A 287 8.65 -23.12 25.99
N ALA A 288 7.74 -23.30 25.03
CA ALA A 288 6.43 -22.66 25.04
C ALA A 288 5.60 -22.98 26.29
N TYR A 289 5.68 -24.21 26.77
CA TYR A 289 4.96 -24.66 27.98
C TYR A 289 5.48 -24.02 29.28
N LEU A 290 6.71 -23.53 29.27
CA LEU A 290 7.34 -22.90 30.45
C LEU A 290 7.10 -21.39 30.56
N LEU A 291 6.38 -20.78 29.60
CA LEU A 291 6.05 -19.36 29.56
C LEU A 291 4.81 -19.04 30.40
#